data_b59d51aa1db9469f5ac0222dfe48f4d3
#
_entry.id   b59d51aa1db9469f5ac0222dfe48f4d3
#
_cell.length_a   1.000
_cell.length_b   1.000
_cell.length_c   1.000
_cell.angle_alpha   90.00
_cell.angle_beta   90.00
_cell.angle_gamma   90.00
#
_symmetry.space_group_name_H-M   'P 1'
#
loop_
_entity.id
_entity.type
_entity.pdbx_description
1 polymer ?
#
loop_
_entity_poly.entity_id
_entity_poly.type
_entity_poly.pdbx_seq_one_letter_code
_entity_poly.pdbx_strand_id
1 'polypeptide(L)'
;MLKTALMLNFLALGGCAAAPATEATIARPESVAVAPVEAADEAAASDLLKKAGYDAAMADAGERQRVFNDPAESVALKGDLVQGGLVFGQTLPGAKAALDGEPVMVSDDGRFLLGFGRDHGSSALLVVTHVDGSVVRRALDIGDRDFPVDRIDGLDQSKVSGFTEAQLKKIGEDKAKKDAARAASDASPFWAGGFAWPVTGRVSGVFGSQRILNGEAKTPHSGVDVAAPAGTPIRAPADGIVRLAEGDMYFEGGLIFIDHGQWLESAFLHLSRIDVKPGDQVTAGQVIGAVGATGRATGPHMHWSLKWMGILVDPALVAGEMPQAAAADRVGN
;
A
#
# COMPACT_ATOMS: atom_id res chain seq x y z
N MET A 1 21.75 79.64 -11.76
CA MET A 1 20.56 80.17 -12.44
C MET A 1 19.70 79.06 -12.91
N LEU A 2 18.45 79.20 -12.66
CA LEU A 2 17.26 78.49 -13.10
C LEU A 2 16.94 77.10 -12.50
N LYS A 3 15.95 77.15 -11.61
CA LYS A 3 15.12 76.09 -11.09
C LYS A 3 14.17 75.55 -12.16
N THR A 4 13.95 74.29 -12.23
CA THR A 4 12.65 73.82 -12.69
C THR A 4 12.28 72.56 -11.92
N ALA A 5 11.18 72.63 -11.21
CA ALA A 5 10.56 71.58 -10.47
C ALA A 5 9.82 70.62 -11.42
N LEU A 6 9.88 69.34 -11.17
CA LEU A 6 8.98 68.38 -11.82
C LEU A 6 8.31 67.53 -10.73
N MET A 7 7.01 67.53 -10.79
CA MET A 7 6.07 66.90 -9.87
C MET A 7 6.23 65.37 -9.83
N LEU A 8 6.19 64.81 -8.65
CA LEU A 8 6.10 63.41 -8.34
C LEU A 8 4.64 62.97 -8.51
N ASN A 9 4.38 62.06 -9.42
CA ASN A 9 3.13 61.31 -9.47
C ASN A 9 3.33 59.97 -8.69
N PHE A 10 2.66 59.82 -7.58
CA PHE A 10 2.54 58.58 -6.83
C PHE A 10 1.59 57.66 -7.56
N LEU A 11 2.08 56.60 -8.20
CA LEU A 11 1.27 55.42 -8.52
C LEU A 11 1.37 54.44 -7.34
N ALA A 12 0.26 54.20 -6.71
CA ALA A 12 0.09 53.18 -5.69
C ALA A 12 0.23 51.78 -6.34
N LEU A 13 1.31 51.10 -6.01
CA LEU A 13 1.44 49.65 -6.28
C LEU A 13 0.65 48.92 -5.21
N GLY A 14 -0.49 48.36 -5.61
CA GLY A 14 -1.27 47.44 -4.80
C GLY A 14 -0.43 46.23 -4.41
N GLY A 15 -0.22 46.02 -3.12
CA GLY A 15 0.39 44.85 -2.58
C GLY A 15 -0.51 43.62 -2.84
N CYS A 16 -0.03 42.69 -3.63
CA CYS A 16 -0.56 41.32 -3.61
C CYS A 16 -0.18 40.68 -2.27
N ALA A 17 -1.12 40.69 -1.32
CA ALA A 17 -1.03 39.83 -0.15
C ALA A 17 -1.06 38.36 -0.63
N ALA A 18 0.04 37.64 -0.38
CA ALA A 18 0.07 36.20 -0.51
C ALA A 18 -0.96 35.62 0.45
N ALA A 19 -1.96 34.92 -0.08
CA ALA A 19 -2.89 34.14 0.71
C ALA A 19 -2.09 33.02 1.41
N PRO A 20 -2.39 32.73 2.71
CA PRO A 20 -1.75 31.61 3.39
C PRO A 20 -2.14 30.32 2.67
N ALA A 21 -1.16 29.44 2.45
CA ALA A 21 -1.39 28.09 1.97
C ALA A 21 -2.32 27.40 2.98
N THR A 22 -3.55 27.16 2.56
CA THR A 22 -4.47 26.30 3.30
C THR A 22 -3.90 24.88 3.24
N GLU A 23 -3.39 24.40 4.36
CA GLU A 23 -3.20 22.96 4.58
C GLU A 23 -4.52 22.28 4.25
N ALA A 24 -4.50 21.43 3.21
CA ALA A 24 -5.62 20.58 2.90
C ALA A 24 -5.72 19.54 4.02
N THR A 25 -6.53 19.87 5.03
CA THR A 25 -6.97 18.89 6.03
C THR A 25 -7.69 17.79 5.26
N ILE A 26 -7.09 16.59 5.25
CA ILE A 26 -7.72 15.38 4.71
C ILE A 26 -8.99 15.18 5.53
N ALA A 27 -10.15 15.40 4.92
CA ALA A 27 -11.44 15.20 5.56
C ALA A 27 -11.55 13.72 5.94
N ARG A 28 -11.61 13.43 7.23
CA ARG A 28 -11.96 12.11 7.76
C ARG A 28 -13.40 11.83 7.36
N PRO A 29 -13.72 10.64 6.83
CA PRO A 29 -15.12 10.30 6.60
C PRO A 29 -15.87 10.23 7.93
N GLU A 30 -16.96 10.97 8.04
CA GLU A 30 -17.97 10.75 9.09
C GLU A 30 -18.54 9.34 8.90
N SER A 31 -18.75 8.64 10.01
CA SER A 31 -19.34 7.31 10.02
C SER A 31 -20.72 7.34 9.36
N VAL A 32 -20.83 6.76 8.17
CA VAL A 32 -22.11 6.48 7.54
C VAL A 32 -22.74 5.32 8.29
N ALA A 33 -23.86 5.54 8.95
CA ALA A 33 -24.67 4.50 9.58
C ALA A 33 -25.18 3.56 8.48
N VAL A 34 -24.70 2.32 8.48
CA VAL A 34 -25.21 1.26 7.59
C VAL A 34 -26.40 0.62 8.29
N ALA A 35 -27.52 0.47 7.55
CA ALA A 35 -28.70 -0.24 8.01
C ALA A 35 -28.38 -1.71 8.31
N PRO A 36 -29.10 -2.37 9.24
CA PRO A 36 -28.81 -3.75 9.63
C PRO A 36 -29.07 -4.69 8.44
N VAL A 37 -28.05 -5.46 8.08
CA VAL A 37 -28.13 -6.56 7.10
C VAL A 37 -28.67 -7.80 7.83
N GLU A 38 -29.68 -8.43 7.25
CA GLU A 38 -30.35 -9.61 7.80
C GLU A 38 -29.45 -10.86 7.85
N ALA A 39 -29.72 -11.74 8.81
CA ALA A 39 -28.97 -12.89 9.28
C ALA A 39 -28.73 -14.06 8.27
N ALA A 40 -28.65 -13.81 6.97
CA ALA A 40 -28.45 -14.87 5.96
C ALA A 40 -26.97 -15.16 5.60
N ASP A 41 -26.00 -14.42 6.17
CA ASP A 41 -24.60 -14.43 5.69
C ASP A 41 -23.58 -15.09 6.64
N GLU A 42 -23.99 -15.58 7.84
CA GLU A 42 -23.04 -16.20 8.78
C GLU A 42 -22.47 -17.54 8.29
N ALA A 43 -23.22 -18.29 7.47
CA ALA A 43 -22.75 -19.57 6.94
C ALA A 43 -21.70 -19.39 5.83
N ALA A 44 -21.83 -18.34 5.01
CA ALA A 44 -20.88 -18.03 3.94
C ALA A 44 -19.54 -17.49 4.48
N ALA A 45 -19.57 -16.70 5.55
CA ALA A 45 -18.38 -16.21 6.23
C ALA A 45 -17.59 -17.35 6.90
N SER A 46 -18.27 -18.33 7.50
CA SER A 46 -17.65 -19.51 8.12
C SER A 46 -16.92 -20.41 7.10
N ASP A 47 -17.46 -20.53 5.90
CA ASP A 47 -16.84 -21.37 4.83
C ASP A 47 -15.62 -20.69 4.20
N LEU A 48 -15.61 -19.36 4.13
CA LEU A 48 -14.46 -18.58 3.67
C LEU A 48 -13.29 -18.66 4.65
N LEU A 49 -13.55 -18.66 5.96
CA LEU A 49 -12.54 -18.80 7.01
C LEU A 49 -11.89 -20.20 7.00
N LYS A 50 -12.66 -21.25 6.73
CA LYS A 50 -12.13 -22.62 6.58
C LYS A 50 -11.25 -22.80 5.34
N LYS A 51 -11.55 -22.07 4.24
CA LYS A 51 -10.75 -22.07 3.02
C LYS A 51 -9.42 -21.32 3.14
N ALA A 52 -9.33 -20.36 4.07
CA ALA A 52 -8.18 -19.46 4.23
C ALA A 52 -7.04 -20.05 5.06
N GLY A 53 -7.16 -21.27 5.63
CA GLY A 53 -6.08 -21.89 6.42
C GLY A 53 -5.73 -21.14 7.71
N TYR A 54 -6.62 -20.28 8.18
CA TYR A 54 -6.49 -19.69 9.52
C TYR A 54 -6.71 -20.78 10.56
N ASP A 55 -5.70 -20.99 11.43
CA ASP A 55 -5.74 -21.98 12.49
C ASP A 55 -7.04 -21.91 13.27
N ALA A 56 -7.54 -23.08 13.66
CA ALA A 56 -8.78 -23.26 14.43
C ALA A 56 -8.87 -22.40 15.70
N ALA A 57 -7.74 -21.89 16.21
CA ALA A 57 -7.67 -20.94 17.32
C ALA A 57 -8.29 -19.57 16.99
N MET A 58 -8.36 -19.17 15.70
CA MET A 58 -9.01 -17.92 15.26
C MET A 58 -10.48 -18.17 14.86
N ALA A 59 -10.85 -19.39 14.46
CA ALA A 59 -12.23 -19.77 14.10
C ALA A 59 -13.13 -19.96 15.33
N ASP A 60 -12.57 -20.25 16.53
CA ASP A 60 -13.31 -20.44 17.78
C ASP A 60 -13.72 -19.13 18.48
N ALA A 61 -13.33 -17.97 17.90
CA ALA A 61 -13.67 -16.66 18.47
C ALA A 61 -15.15 -16.26 18.29
N GLY A 62 -15.91 -16.96 17.42
CA GLY A 62 -17.32 -16.67 17.12
C GLY A 62 -18.34 -17.27 18.09
N GLU A 63 -17.99 -18.28 18.87
CA GLU A 63 -19.01 -19.08 19.62
C GLU A 63 -18.93 -18.98 21.14
N ARG A 64 -17.98 -18.25 21.70
CA ARG A 64 -17.92 -18.04 23.14
C ARG A 64 -17.71 -16.58 23.46
N GLN A 65 -18.69 -15.99 24.08
CA GLN A 65 -18.53 -14.81 24.90
C GLN A 65 -17.49 -15.14 25.99
N ARG A 66 -16.20 -15.20 25.62
CA ARG A 66 -15.10 -15.39 26.55
C ARG A 66 -15.05 -14.14 27.40
N VAL A 67 -15.36 -14.28 28.66
CA VAL A 67 -14.97 -13.31 29.67
C VAL A 67 -13.45 -13.39 29.74
N PHE A 68 -12.77 -12.50 29.01
CA PHE A 68 -11.32 -12.37 29.15
C PHE A 68 -11.03 -11.80 30.53
N ASN A 69 -10.37 -12.57 31.36
CA ASN A 69 -9.92 -12.12 32.68
C ASN A 69 -8.74 -11.15 32.58
N ASP A 70 -8.06 -11.14 31.43
CA ASP A 70 -7.00 -10.18 31.06
C ASP A 70 -7.35 -9.49 29.72
N PRO A 71 -7.58 -8.18 29.70
CA PRO A 71 -7.80 -7.43 28.47
C PRO A 71 -6.67 -7.60 27.42
N ALA A 72 -5.44 -7.87 27.86
CA ALA A 72 -4.30 -8.08 26.96
C ALA A 72 -4.48 -9.31 26.04
N GLU A 73 -5.23 -10.33 26.47
CA GLU A 73 -5.53 -11.52 25.66
C GLU A 73 -6.55 -11.24 24.55
N SER A 74 -7.25 -10.10 24.62
CA SER A 74 -8.27 -9.70 23.64
C SER A 74 -7.70 -9.10 22.35
N VAL A 75 -6.37 -8.98 22.23
CA VAL A 75 -5.69 -8.44 21.03
C VAL A 75 -4.63 -9.42 20.56
N ALA A 76 -4.84 -10.00 19.38
CA ALA A 76 -3.87 -10.85 18.70
C ALA A 76 -3.18 -10.09 17.55
N LEU A 77 -1.88 -10.31 17.35
CA LEU A 77 -1.10 -9.74 16.26
C LEU A 77 -0.36 -10.88 15.54
N LYS A 78 -0.35 -10.84 14.21
CA LYS A 78 0.36 -11.79 13.32
C LYS A 78 1.11 -11.03 12.25
N GLY A 79 2.38 -11.28 12.07
CA GLY A 79 3.27 -10.64 11.11
C GLY A 79 4.58 -10.19 11.75
N ASP A 80 5.47 -9.64 10.94
CA ASP A 80 6.79 -9.24 11.38
C ASP A 80 6.79 -7.78 11.87
N LEU A 81 7.10 -7.59 13.14
CA LEU A 81 7.30 -6.27 13.75
C LEU A 81 8.69 -5.74 13.39
N VAL A 82 8.86 -5.34 12.13
CA VAL A 82 10.12 -4.83 11.59
C VAL A 82 9.87 -3.66 10.64
N GLN A 83 10.91 -2.90 10.31
CA GLN A 83 10.86 -1.90 9.25
C GLN A 83 10.41 -2.51 7.92
N GLY A 84 9.41 -1.93 7.28
CA GLY A 84 8.73 -2.48 6.10
C GLY A 84 7.66 -3.52 6.43
N GLY A 85 7.41 -3.87 7.69
CA GLY A 85 6.44 -4.89 8.09
C GLY A 85 4.99 -4.43 7.96
N LEU A 86 4.10 -5.39 7.66
CA LEU A 86 2.65 -5.26 7.79
C LEU A 86 2.16 -6.34 8.76
N VAL A 87 1.46 -5.92 9.81
CA VAL A 87 0.96 -6.79 10.87
C VAL A 87 -0.56 -6.84 10.81
N PHE A 88 -1.10 -8.04 10.86
CA PHE A 88 -2.52 -8.34 10.90
C PHE A 88 -2.97 -8.44 12.36
N GLY A 89 -3.94 -7.63 12.73
CA GLY A 89 -4.50 -7.56 14.06
C GLY A 89 -5.90 -8.14 14.13
N GLN A 90 -6.21 -8.77 15.27
CA GLN A 90 -7.56 -9.20 15.63
C GLN A 90 -7.86 -8.72 17.04
N THR A 91 -9.04 -8.15 17.23
CA THR A 91 -9.57 -7.74 18.54
C THR A 91 -11.06 -8.09 18.64
N LEU A 92 -11.71 -7.70 19.73
CA LEU A 92 -13.14 -7.90 19.91
C LEU A 92 -13.96 -7.03 18.93
N PRO A 93 -15.11 -7.51 18.46
CA PRO A 93 -16.03 -6.74 17.63
C PRO A 93 -16.40 -5.40 18.26
N GLY A 94 -16.49 -4.36 17.43
CA GLY A 94 -16.84 -3.00 17.86
C GLY A 94 -15.74 -2.23 18.58
N ALA A 95 -14.56 -2.81 18.77
CA ALA A 95 -13.41 -2.11 19.35
C ALA A 95 -12.90 -1.00 18.42
N LYS A 96 -12.17 -0.04 19.00
CA LYS A 96 -11.41 1.00 18.28
C LYS A 96 -9.94 0.78 18.52
N ALA A 97 -9.12 0.99 17.48
CA ALA A 97 -7.68 0.88 17.58
C ALA A 97 -7.00 2.16 17.11
N ALA A 98 -5.82 2.44 17.67
CA ALA A 98 -4.94 3.52 17.25
C ALA A 98 -3.49 3.05 17.32
N LEU A 99 -2.66 3.46 16.35
CA LEU A 99 -1.22 3.27 16.31
C LEU A 99 -0.56 4.64 16.46
N ASP A 100 0.28 4.81 17.48
CA ASP A 100 0.95 6.08 17.83
C ASP A 100 0.00 7.29 17.91
N GLY A 101 -1.22 7.03 18.39
CA GLY A 101 -2.28 8.03 18.49
C GLY A 101 -3.12 8.24 17.23
N GLU A 102 -2.70 7.71 16.08
CA GLU A 102 -3.45 7.79 14.85
C GLU A 102 -4.48 6.63 14.76
N PRO A 103 -5.77 6.92 14.54
CA PRO A 103 -6.80 5.88 14.42
C PRO A 103 -6.52 4.96 13.24
N VAL A 104 -6.65 3.65 13.48
CA VAL A 104 -6.66 2.63 12.42
C VAL A 104 -8.07 2.08 12.25
N MET A 105 -8.39 1.68 11.01
CA MET A 105 -9.69 1.10 10.71
C MET A 105 -9.78 -0.31 11.31
N VAL A 106 -10.87 -0.60 12.01
CA VAL A 106 -11.21 -1.93 12.56
C VAL A 106 -12.49 -2.36 11.89
N SER A 107 -12.53 -3.58 11.33
CA SER A 107 -13.74 -4.16 10.76
C SER A 107 -14.75 -4.54 11.84
N ASP A 108 -15.99 -4.82 11.45
CA ASP A 108 -17.07 -5.20 12.36
C ASP A 108 -16.74 -6.46 13.18
N ASP A 109 -15.96 -7.38 12.59
CA ASP A 109 -15.48 -8.59 13.26
C ASP A 109 -14.16 -8.40 14.03
N GLY A 110 -13.66 -7.16 14.15
CA GLY A 110 -12.50 -6.80 14.96
C GLY A 110 -11.14 -6.91 14.26
N ARG A 111 -11.08 -7.08 12.94
CA ARG A 111 -9.81 -7.15 12.20
C ARG A 111 -9.25 -5.79 11.87
N PHE A 112 -7.94 -5.63 11.95
CA PHE A 112 -7.23 -4.39 11.63
C PHE A 112 -5.81 -4.64 11.12
N LEU A 113 -5.18 -3.60 10.60
CA LEU A 113 -3.81 -3.63 10.09
C LEU A 113 -2.93 -2.64 10.81
N LEU A 114 -1.62 -2.97 10.92
CA LEU A 114 -0.58 -2.05 11.36
C LEU A 114 0.58 -2.12 10.36
N GLY A 115 0.97 -0.99 9.78
CA GLY A 115 2.06 -0.91 8.80
C GLY A 115 3.23 -0.08 9.33
N PHE A 116 4.43 -0.57 9.15
CA PHE A 116 5.68 0.08 9.57
C PHE A 116 6.52 0.39 8.34
N GLY A 117 6.73 1.67 8.05
CA GLY A 117 7.52 2.08 6.89
C GLY A 117 8.99 1.67 6.99
N ARG A 118 9.71 1.81 5.86
CA ARG A 118 11.15 1.50 5.76
C ARG A 118 12.00 2.17 6.85
N ASP A 119 11.70 3.40 7.15
CA ASP A 119 12.47 4.23 8.09
C ASP A 119 11.71 4.44 9.41
N HIS A 120 10.82 3.49 9.78
CA HIS A 120 10.09 3.54 11.05
C HIS A 120 11.05 3.48 12.24
N GLY A 121 10.74 4.18 13.31
CA GLY A 121 11.50 4.10 14.56
C GLY A 121 11.43 2.71 15.21
N SER A 122 12.26 2.47 16.21
CA SER A 122 12.38 1.17 16.89
C SER A 122 11.20 0.80 17.79
N SER A 123 10.19 1.67 17.92
CA SER A 123 9.02 1.40 18.78
C SER A 123 7.76 2.03 18.23
N ALA A 124 6.61 1.45 18.57
CA ALA A 124 5.28 1.99 18.32
C ALA A 124 4.35 1.68 19.50
N LEU A 125 3.25 2.42 19.65
CA LEU A 125 2.24 2.21 20.69
C LEU A 125 0.90 1.85 20.06
N LEU A 126 0.46 0.61 20.24
CA LEU A 126 -0.90 0.19 19.92
C LEU A 126 -1.81 0.45 21.13
N VAL A 127 -2.92 1.13 20.87
CA VAL A 127 -4.00 1.33 21.85
C VAL A 127 -5.29 0.75 21.29
N VAL A 128 -5.91 -0.18 21.99
CA VAL A 128 -7.21 -0.74 21.62
C VAL A 128 -8.21 -0.43 22.74
N THR A 129 -9.36 0.15 22.39
CA THR A 129 -10.45 0.46 23.31
C THR A 129 -11.65 -0.38 22.94
N HIS A 130 -12.10 -1.22 23.85
CA HIS A 130 -13.26 -2.10 23.68
C HIS A 130 -14.57 -1.38 24.01
N VAL A 131 -15.69 -1.99 23.62
CA VAL A 131 -17.04 -1.44 23.80
C VAL A 131 -17.39 -1.24 25.27
N ASP A 132 -16.90 -2.11 26.17
CA ASP A 132 -17.08 -2.04 27.62
C ASP A 132 -16.23 -0.93 28.30
N GLY A 133 -15.42 -0.20 27.53
CA GLY A 133 -14.51 0.84 27.99
C GLY A 133 -13.15 0.33 28.48
N SER A 134 -12.90 -0.97 28.47
CA SER A 134 -11.57 -1.51 28.76
C SER A 134 -10.55 -1.09 27.69
N VAL A 135 -9.29 -0.86 28.10
CA VAL A 135 -8.24 -0.35 27.23
C VAL A 135 -7.00 -1.21 27.32
N VAL A 136 -6.59 -1.76 26.19
CA VAL A 136 -5.28 -2.41 26.00
C VAL A 136 -4.28 -1.42 25.46
N ARG A 137 -3.11 -1.33 26.09
CA ARG A 137 -1.95 -0.59 25.61
C ARG A 137 -0.80 -1.54 25.44
N ARG A 138 -0.26 -1.64 24.21
CA ARG A 138 0.85 -2.51 23.90
C ARG A 138 1.97 -1.70 23.23
N ALA A 139 3.11 -1.62 23.91
CA ALA A 139 4.35 -1.17 23.26
C ALA A 139 4.82 -2.27 22.30
N LEU A 140 5.14 -1.89 21.08
CA LEU A 140 5.63 -2.77 20.02
C LEU A 140 7.09 -2.42 19.76
N ASP A 141 7.97 -3.41 19.87
CA ASP A 141 9.38 -3.26 19.49
C ASP A 141 9.50 -3.55 18.00
N ILE A 142 9.92 -2.55 17.23
CA ILE A 142 10.06 -2.63 15.78
C ILE A 142 11.53 -2.89 15.45
N GLY A 143 11.80 -4.05 14.89
CA GLY A 143 13.16 -4.45 14.50
C GLY A 143 13.67 -3.63 13.34
N ASP A 144 14.93 -3.20 13.43
CA ASP A 144 15.65 -2.57 12.34
C ASP A 144 15.94 -3.57 11.22
N ARG A 145 16.01 -3.07 9.98
CA ARG A 145 16.41 -3.85 8.81
C ARG A 145 17.50 -3.13 8.02
N ASP A 146 18.45 -3.91 7.54
CA ASP A 146 19.46 -3.43 6.60
C ASP A 146 18.89 -3.43 5.17
N PHE A 147 18.89 -2.26 4.53
CA PHE A 147 18.45 -2.10 3.15
C PHE A 147 19.68 -1.87 2.23
N PRO A 148 19.78 -2.60 1.11
CA PRO A 148 20.90 -2.42 0.17
C PRO A 148 20.99 -0.98 -0.33
N VAL A 149 22.21 -0.45 -0.42
CA VAL A 149 22.49 0.88 -0.99
C VAL A 149 23.50 0.74 -2.12
N ASP A 150 23.05 0.99 -3.36
CA ASP A 150 23.90 0.96 -4.54
C ASP A 150 24.39 2.39 -4.85
N ARG A 151 25.71 2.59 -4.91
CA ARG A 151 26.34 3.85 -5.31
C ARG A 151 26.86 3.73 -6.73
N ILE A 152 26.41 4.62 -7.62
CA ILE A 152 26.81 4.64 -9.03
C ILE A 152 27.22 6.07 -9.36
N ASP A 153 28.51 6.26 -9.65
CA ASP A 153 29.08 7.55 -9.99
C ASP A 153 29.53 7.60 -11.47
N GLY A 154 29.80 8.80 -11.99
CA GLY A 154 30.24 8.99 -13.36
C GLY A 154 29.12 8.87 -14.41
N LEU A 155 27.87 8.95 -14.00
CA LEU A 155 26.74 9.00 -14.94
C LEU A 155 26.63 10.37 -15.58
N ASP A 156 26.16 10.39 -16.84
CA ASP A 156 25.74 11.63 -17.50
C ASP A 156 24.61 12.27 -16.67
N GLN A 157 24.79 13.54 -16.28
CA GLN A 157 23.83 14.25 -15.41
C GLN A 157 22.44 14.34 -16.04
N SER A 158 22.33 14.38 -17.36
CA SER A 158 21.04 14.36 -18.06
C SER A 158 20.22 13.08 -17.84
N LYS A 159 20.89 11.99 -17.41
CA LYS A 159 20.25 10.71 -17.04
C LYS A 159 19.86 10.63 -15.57
N VAL A 160 20.38 11.54 -14.77
CA VAL A 160 20.14 11.59 -13.32
C VAL A 160 18.98 12.51 -12.98
N SER A 161 18.84 13.64 -13.69
CA SER A 161 17.82 14.67 -13.46
C SER A 161 17.51 15.45 -14.74
N GLY A 162 16.32 16.00 -14.83
CA GLY A 162 15.87 16.85 -15.93
C GLY A 162 14.73 16.23 -16.73
N PHE A 163 13.52 16.82 -16.59
CA PHE A 163 12.36 16.49 -17.39
C PHE A 163 11.99 17.68 -18.28
N THR A 164 11.55 17.41 -19.50
CA THR A 164 10.95 18.44 -20.37
C THR A 164 9.59 18.87 -19.81
N GLU A 165 9.10 20.04 -20.23
CA GLU A 165 7.77 20.54 -19.84
C GLU A 165 6.65 19.54 -20.20
N ALA A 166 6.71 18.93 -21.38
CA ALA A 166 5.76 17.91 -21.80
C ALA A 166 5.77 16.67 -20.90
N GLN A 167 6.96 16.23 -20.46
CA GLN A 167 7.10 15.12 -19.51
C GLN A 167 6.55 15.48 -18.14
N LEU A 168 6.84 16.68 -17.64
CA LEU A 168 6.30 17.18 -16.37
C LEU A 168 4.77 17.25 -16.38
N LYS A 169 4.18 17.70 -17.49
CA LYS A 169 2.72 17.72 -17.68
C LYS A 169 2.15 16.30 -17.59
N LYS A 170 2.71 15.33 -18.34
CA LYS A 170 2.26 13.93 -18.30
C LYS A 170 2.40 13.33 -16.90
N ILE A 171 3.53 13.57 -16.22
CA ILE A 171 3.75 13.11 -14.84
C ILE A 171 2.69 13.69 -13.89
N GLY A 172 2.33 14.97 -14.08
CA GLY A 172 1.29 15.62 -13.29
C GLY A 172 -0.11 15.02 -13.51
N GLU A 173 -0.47 14.75 -14.78
CA GLU A 173 -1.72 14.09 -15.15
C GLU A 173 -1.79 12.67 -14.57
N ASP A 174 -0.71 11.90 -14.67
CA ASP A 174 -0.62 10.57 -14.12
C ASP A 174 -0.72 10.56 -12.59
N LYS A 175 -0.08 11.55 -11.93
CA LYS A 175 -0.21 11.73 -10.49
C LYS A 175 -1.66 11.97 -10.09
N ALA A 176 -2.37 12.86 -10.80
CA ALA A 176 -3.77 13.17 -10.51
C ALA A 176 -4.67 11.93 -10.60
N LYS A 177 -4.46 11.06 -11.61
CA LYS A 177 -5.19 9.78 -11.73
C LYS A 177 -4.93 8.87 -10.55
N LYS A 178 -3.66 8.73 -10.14
CA LYS A 178 -3.27 7.90 -8.98
C LYS A 178 -3.85 8.44 -7.67
N ASP A 179 -3.84 9.75 -7.49
CA ASP A 179 -4.41 10.40 -6.30
C ASP A 179 -5.94 10.20 -6.25
N ALA A 180 -6.62 10.36 -7.38
CA ALA A 180 -8.07 10.11 -7.47
C ALA A 180 -8.44 8.64 -7.16
N ALA A 181 -7.65 7.68 -7.64
CA ALA A 181 -7.85 6.26 -7.36
C ALA A 181 -7.68 5.91 -5.87
N ARG A 182 -6.90 6.70 -5.14
CA ARG A 182 -6.60 6.55 -3.71
C ARG A 182 -7.48 7.39 -2.78
N ALA A 183 -8.46 8.10 -3.32
CA ALA A 183 -9.31 8.99 -2.53
C ALA A 183 -10.26 8.23 -1.59
N ALA A 184 -10.49 6.94 -1.82
CA ALA A 184 -11.36 6.09 -1.02
C ALA A 184 -10.80 4.66 -0.95
N SER A 185 -11.11 3.97 0.15
CA SER A 185 -10.86 2.54 0.32
C SER A 185 -12.10 1.88 0.90
N ASP A 186 -12.28 0.60 0.61
CA ASP A 186 -13.36 -0.20 1.18
C ASP A 186 -13.06 -0.52 2.66
N ALA A 187 -14.11 -0.67 3.46
CA ALA A 187 -13.97 -1.05 4.87
C ALA A 187 -13.76 -2.57 5.07
N SER A 188 -14.15 -3.37 4.07
CA SER A 188 -14.08 -4.83 4.13
C SER A 188 -12.63 -5.31 4.13
N PRO A 189 -12.27 -6.27 4.99
CA PRO A 189 -10.92 -6.79 5.07
C PRO A 189 -10.68 -7.86 3.98
N PHE A 190 -10.67 -7.48 2.68
CA PHE A 190 -10.42 -8.40 1.56
C PHE A 190 -9.06 -9.11 1.66
N TRP A 191 -8.12 -8.52 2.41
CA TRP A 191 -6.82 -9.08 2.73
C TRP A 191 -6.86 -10.28 3.70
N ALA A 192 -8.00 -10.57 4.32
CA ALA A 192 -8.12 -11.57 5.40
C ALA A 192 -7.79 -13.00 4.95
N GLY A 193 -7.91 -13.31 3.67
CA GLY A 193 -7.48 -14.59 3.09
C GLY A 193 -5.95 -14.77 2.98
N GLY A 194 -5.17 -13.74 3.35
CA GLY A 194 -3.72 -13.71 3.18
C GLY A 194 -3.29 -13.27 1.79
N PHE A 195 -1.97 -13.30 1.54
CA PHE A 195 -1.36 -12.88 0.29
C PHE A 195 -0.56 -14.00 -0.36
N ALA A 196 -0.64 -14.08 -1.67
CA ALA A 196 0.20 -14.94 -2.49
C ALA A 196 1.08 -14.10 -3.43
N TRP A 197 2.19 -14.66 -3.89
CA TRP A 197 3.01 -14.02 -4.90
C TRP A 197 2.23 -13.88 -6.22
N PRO A 198 2.15 -12.66 -6.78
CA PRO A 198 1.40 -12.41 -8.04
C PRO A 198 2.00 -13.10 -9.26
N VAL A 199 3.32 -13.31 -9.23
CA VAL A 199 4.10 -14.03 -10.24
C VAL A 199 5.28 -14.70 -9.54
N THR A 200 5.73 -15.82 -10.05
CA THR A 200 6.94 -16.51 -9.58
C THR A 200 8.10 -16.23 -10.52
N GLY A 201 9.30 -16.06 -9.96
CA GLY A 201 10.50 -15.77 -10.72
C GLY A 201 11.65 -15.36 -9.82
N ARG A 202 12.75 -14.90 -10.41
CA ARG A 202 13.89 -14.40 -9.65
C ARG A 202 13.56 -13.00 -9.11
N VAL A 203 13.65 -12.79 -7.79
CA VAL A 203 13.62 -11.46 -7.21
C VAL A 203 14.83 -10.66 -7.71
N SER A 204 14.59 -9.59 -8.45
CA SER A 204 15.62 -8.75 -9.08
C SER A 204 15.74 -7.37 -8.43
N GLY A 205 14.77 -6.96 -7.62
CA GLY A 205 14.80 -5.76 -6.81
C GLY A 205 14.05 -6.00 -5.50
N VAL A 206 14.65 -5.59 -4.37
CA VAL A 206 14.05 -5.76 -3.04
C VAL A 206 13.50 -4.44 -2.52
N PHE A 207 12.45 -4.51 -1.72
CA PHE A 207 11.87 -3.37 -1.03
C PHE A 207 12.93 -2.60 -0.24
N GLY A 208 12.84 -1.28 -0.23
CA GLY A 208 13.69 -0.41 0.56
C GLY A 208 15.12 -0.22 0.03
N SER A 209 15.56 -0.97 -0.99
CA SER A 209 16.87 -0.75 -1.61
C SER A 209 16.95 0.67 -2.20
N GLN A 210 18.11 1.33 -2.05
CA GLN A 210 18.30 2.71 -2.45
C GLN A 210 19.45 2.85 -3.43
N ARG A 211 19.26 3.66 -4.48
CA ARG A 211 20.34 4.05 -5.39
C ARG A 211 20.81 5.46 -5.06
N ILE A 212 22.11 5.65 -5.00
CA ILE A 212 22.76 6.94 -4.93
C ILE A 212 23.47 7.13 -6.27
N LEU A 213 22.99 8.08 -7.09
CA LEU A 213 23.49 8.35 -8.44
C LEU A 213 24.25 9.67 -8.43
N ASN A 214 25.56 9.67 -8.77
CA ASN A 214 26.44 10.84 -8.71
C ASN A 214 26.34 11.59 -7.36
N GLY A 215 26.25 10.86 -6.26
CA GLY A 215 26.08 11.44 -4.93
C GLY A 215 24.64 11.83 -4.56
N GLU A 216 23.69 11.80 -5.49
CA GLU A 216 22.26 12.09 -5.23
C GLU A 216 21.50 10.84 -4.80
N ALA A 217 20.94 10.85 -3.60
CA ALA A 217 20.05 9.78 -3.14
C ALA A 217 18.73 9.82 -3.93
N LYS A 218 18.37 8.70 -4.54
CA LYS A 218 17.06 8.52 -5.21
C LYS A 218 16.06 7.93 -4.22
N THR A 219 14.77 8.04 -4.52
CA THR A 219 13.71 7.43 -3.71
C THR A 219 14.00 5.92 -3.55
N PRO A 220 13.93 5.39 -2.33
CA PRO A 220 14.04 3.95 -2.10
C PRO A 220 13.03 3.16 -2.92
N HIS A 221 13.36 1.91 -3.25
CA HIS A 221 12.52 1.02 -4.01
C HIS A 221 11.22 0.74 -3.26
N SER A 222 10.08 1.03 -3.89
CA SER A 222 8.77 1.05 -3.24
C SER A 222 8.11 -0.32 -3.09
N GLY A 223 8.75 -1.38 -3.56
CA GLY A 223 8.19 -2.74 -3.58
C GLY A 223 9.24 -3.78 -3.93
N VAL A 224 8.80 -4.86 -4.57
CA VAL A 224 9.66 -5.92 -5.06
C VAL A 224 9.56 -6.03 -6.59
N ASP A 225 10.69 -6.33 -7.23
CA ASP A 225 10.74 -6.66 -8.65
C ASP A 225 10.93 -8.16 -8.81
N VAL A 226 10.07 -8.78 -9.60
CA VAL A 226 10.18 -10.20 -9.97
C VAL A 226 10.41 -10.31 -11.46
N ALA A 227 11.62 -10.74 -11.85
CA ALA A 227 11.97 -10.98 -13.24
C ALA A 227 11.24 -12.22 -13.76
N ALA A 228 10.45 -12.02 -14.83
CA ALA A 228 9.73 -13.09 -15.52
C ALA A 228 9.60 -12.71 -17.01
N PRO A 229 9.43 -13.68 -17.92
CA PRO A 229 9.25 -13.38 -19.34
C PRO A 229 8.04 -12.47 -19.61
N ALA A 230 8.18 -11.57 -20.59
CA ALA A 230 7.04 -10.77 -21.03
C ALA A 230 5.85 -11.66 -21.43
N GLY A 231 4.64 -11.27 -21.04
CA GLY A 231 3.43 -12.07 -21.27
C GLY A 231 3.12 -13.08 -20.15
N THR A 232 4.02 -13.30 -19.18
CA THR A 232 3.73 -14.15 -18.01
C THR A 232 2.51 -13.59 -17.26
N PRO A 233 1.47 -14.40 -16.96
CA PRO A 233 0.29 -13.92 -16.25
C PRO A 233 0.63 -13.40 -14.85
N ILE A 234 0.09 -12.23 -14.52
CA ILE A 234 0.11 -11.64 -13.17
C ILE A 234 -1.24 -11.94 -12.54
N ARG A 235 -1.22 -12.40 -11.29
CA ARG A 235 -2.41 -12.75 -10.52
C ARG A 235 -2.63 -11.80 -9.35
N ALA A 236 -3.89 -11.57 -8.98
CA ALA A 236 -4.24 -10.84 -7.77
C ALA A 236 -3.68 -11.59 -6.54
N PRO A 237 -2.91 -10.93 -5.66
CA PRO A 237 -2.30 -11.58 -4.49
C PRO A 237 -3.32 -11.91 -3.40
N ALA A 238 -4.40 -11.16 -3.33
CA ALA A 238 -5.53 -11.30 -2.40
C ALA A 238 -6.81 -10.81 -3.10
N ASP A 239 -7.95 -11.01 -2.47
CA ASP A 239 -9.21 -10.41 -2.92
C ASP A 239 -9.13 -8.89 -2.88
N GLY A 240 -9.98 -8.20 -3.66
CA GLY A 240 -10.01 -6.75 -3.66
C GLY A 240 -10.84 -6.13 -4.77
N ILE A 241 -10.78 -4.80 -4.86
CA ILE A 241 -11.46 -4.00 -5.86
C ILE A 241 -10.42 -3.23 -6.68
N VAL A 242 -10.47 -3.34 -8.00
CA VAL A 242 -9.61 -2.56 -8.90
C VAL A 242 -9.98 -1.08 -8.80
N ARG A 243 -9.03 -0.23 -8.42
CA ARG A 243 -9.23 1.22 -8.33
C ARG A 243 -8.62 1.98 -9.51
N LEU A 244 -7.59 1.41 -10.13
CA LEU A 244 -6.93 1.97 -11.32
C LEU A 244 -6.52 0.85 -12.26
N ALA A 245 -6.65 1.10 -13.57
CA ALA A 245 -6.16 0.23 -14.63
C ALA A 245 -5.81 1.10 -15.84
N GLU A 246 -4.53 1.46 -16.00
CA GLU A 246 -4.02 2.41 -17.00
C GLU A 246 -2.87 1.81 -17.79
N GLY A 247 -2.92 1.92 -19.11
CA GLY A 247 -1.94 1.29 -20.01
C GLY A 247 -0.68 2.11 -20.28
N ASP A 248 -0.70 3.43 -20.01
CA ASP A 248 0.33 4.37 -20.45
C ASP A 248 0.62 5.44 -19.39
N MET A 249 1.19 5.02 -18.26
CA MET A 249 1.71 5.93 -17.24
C MET A 249 3.20 6.21 -17.50
N TYR A 250 3.65 7.44 -17.29
CA TYR A 250 5.00 7.88 -17.66
C TYR A 250 6.11 7.04 -17.03
N PHE A 251 6.01 6.79 -15.74
CA PHE A 251 7.00 5.98 -15.03
C PHE A 251 6.60 4.51 -14.94
N GLU A 252 5.35 4.27 -14.67
CA GLU A 252 4.82 2.95 -14.35
C GLU A 252 4.52 2.10 -15.60
N GLY A 253 4.29 2.76 -16.76
CA GLY A 253 3.79 2.07 -17.94
C GLY A 253 2.39 1.54 -17.72
N GLY A 254 2.16 0.25 -17.97
CA GLY A 254 0.92 -0.44 -17.59
C GLY A 254 0.84 -0.55 -16.06
N LEU A 255 -0.24 -0.04 -15.48
CA LEU A 255 -0.44 0.09 -14.04
C LEU A 255 -1.82 -0.40 -13.61
N ILE A 256 -1.86 -1.24 -12.56
CA ILE A 256 -3.09 -1.64 -11.87
C ILE A 256 -2.96 -1.30 -10.39
N PHE A 257 -4.02 -0.72 -9.78
CA PHE A 257 -4.19 -0.64 -8.33
C PHE A 257 -5.34 -1.54 -7.90
N ILE A 258 -5.11 -2.35 -6.85
CA ILE A 258 -6.14 -3.14 -6.18
C ILE A 258 -6.22 -2.68 -4.73
N ASP A 259 -7.40 -2.24 -4.31
CA ASP A 259 -7.76 -1.95 -2.93
C ASP A 259 -8.17 -3.25 -2.24
N HIS A 260 -7.40 -3.66 -1.25
CA HIS A 260 -7.67 -4.83 -0.42
C HIS A 260 -8.50 -4.50 0.83
N GLY A 261 -9.01 -3.26 0.88
CA GLY A 261 -9.77 -2.73 2.01
C GLY A 261 -8.89 -2.16 3.12
N GLN A 262 -9.50 -1.37 3.99
CA GLN A 262 -8.83 -0.74 5.14
C GLN A 262 -7.56 0.06 4.76
N TRP A 263 -7.59 0.74 3.60
CA TRP A 263 -6.47 1.52 3.04
C TRP A 263 -5.23 0.69 2.65
N LEU A 264 -5.39 -0.62 2.45
CA LEU A 264 -4.34 -1.48 1.93
C LEU A 264 -4.46 -1.62 0.41
N GLU A 265 -3.47 -1.15 -0.33
CA GLU A 265 -3.42 -1.13 -1.79
C GLU A 265 -2.23 -1.91 -2.32
N SER A 266 -2.46 -2.81 -3.28
CA SER A 266 -1.41 -3.33 -4.17
C SER A 266 -1.31 -2.52 -5.45
N ALA A 267 -0.09 -2.27 -5.91
CA ALA A 267 0.18 -1.69 -7.23
C ALA A 267 1.08 -2.60 -8.05
N PHE A 268 0.71 -2.83 -9.33
CA PHE A 268 1.46 -3.66 -10.28
C PHE A 268 1.86 -2.78 -11.45
N LEU A 269 3.18 -2.71 -11.73
CA LEU A 269 3.75 -1.80 -12.73
C LEU A 269 4.40 -2.59 -13.88
N HIS A 270 4.67 -1.86 -14.96
CA HIS A 270 5.38 -2.31 -16.15
C HIS A 270 4.66 -3.37 -16.99
N LEU A 271 3.32 -3.45 -16.84
CA LEU A 271 2.50 -4.46 -17.48
C LEU A 271 2.49 -4.31 -19.02
N SER A 272 2.51 -5.44 -19.73
CA SER A 272 2.31 -5.50 -21.19
C SER A 272 0.84 -5.62 -21.57
N ARG A 273 -0.02 -6.07 -20.65
CA ARG A 273 -1.46 -6.25 -20.83
C ARG A 273 -2.17 -6.06 -19.51
N ILE A 274 -3.36 -5.50 -19.57
CA ILE A 274 -4.28 -5.30 -18.45
C ILE A 274 -5.59 -6.03 -18.80
N ASP A 275 -6.04 -6.92 -17.91
CA ASP A 275 -7.19 -7.79 -18.14
C ASP A 275 -8.41 -7.41 -17.26
N VAL A 276 -8.29 -6.31 -16.50
CA VAL A 276 -9.31 -5.80 -15.56
C VAL A 276 -9.52 -4.30 -15.76
N LYS A 277 -10.61 -3.77 -15.22
CA LYS A 277 -10.94 -2.34 -15.25
C LYS A 277 -11.35 -1.82 -13.88
N PRO A 278 -11.30 -0.50 -13.63
CA PRO A 278 -11.75 0.09 -12.38
C PRO A 278 -13.18 -0.32 -12.04
N GLY A 279 -13.40 -0.71 -10.77
CA GLY A 279 -14.66 -1.22 -10.24
C GLY A 279 -14.80 -2.74 -10.28
N ASP A 280 -13.95 -3.46 -11.01
CA ASP A 280 -13.99 -4.94 -10.98
C ASP A 280 -13.58 -5.46 -9.60
N GLN A 281 -14.37 -6.41 -9.07
CA GLN A 281 -13.96 -7.23 -7.94
C GLN A 281 -13.08 -8.36 -8.44
N VAL A 282 -11.95 -8.57 -7.79
CA VAL A 282 -11.01 -9.65 -8.11
C VAL A 282 -10.84 -10.57 -6.91
N THR A 283 -10.63 -11.85 -7.19
CA THR A 283 -10.33 -12.85 -6.17
C THR A 283 -8.85 -13.25 -6.21
N ALA A 284 -8.32 -13.69 -5.09
CA ALA A 284 -6.96 -14.21 -4.99
C ALA A 284 -6.68 -15.26 -6.08
N GLY A 285 -5.55 -15.11 -6.78
CA GLY A 285 -5.17 -15.99 -7.89
C GLY A 285 -5.80 -15.68 -9.25
N GLN A 286 -6.78 -14.78 -9.33
CA GLN A 286 -7.36 -14.34 -10.62
C GLN A 286 -6.29 -13.63 -11.47
N VAL A 287 -6.22 -13.93 -12.77
CA VAL A 287 -5.35 -13.22 -13.70
C VAL A 287 -5.87 -11.81 -13.90
N ILE A 288 -5.00 -10.80 -13.69
CA ILE A 288 -5.31 -9.38 -13.78
C ILE A 288 -4.56 -8.68 -14.92
N GLY A 289 -3.51 -9.31 -15.46
CA GLY A 289 -2.69 -8.76 -16.54
C GLY A 289 -1.49 -9.65 -16.82
N ALA A 290 -0.49 -9.08 -17.48
CA ALA A 290 0.73 -9.80 -17.84
C ALA A 290 1.99 -8.95 -17.66
N VAL A 291 3.09 -9.62 -17.31
CA VAL A 291 4.44 -9.04 -17.21
C VAL A 291 4.83 -8.35 -18.51
N GLY A 292 5.45 -7.18 -18.39
CA GLY A 292 5.97 -6.41 -19.50
C GLY A 292 7.27 -5.71 -19.14
N ALA A 293 7.57 -4.67 -19.91
CA ALA A 293 8.71 -3.78 -19.72
C ALA A 293 8.31 -2.34 -20.12
N THR A 294 7.05 -1.96 -19.88
CA THR A 294 6.52 -0.63 -20.22
C THR A 294 6.93 0.41 -19.17
N GLY A 295 6.83 1.69 -19.52
CA GLY A 295 7.26 2.77 -18.64
C GLY A 295 8.78 2.79 -18.43
N ARG A 296 9.24 3.09 -17.21
CA ARG A 296 10.66 3.20 -16.86
C ARG A 296 11.22 1.86 -16.36
N ALA A 297 11.27 0.87 -17.23
CA ALA A 297 11.81 -0.45 -16.96
C ALA A 297 13.08 -0.72 -17.79
N THR A 298 14.01 -1.53 -17.28
CA THR A 298 15.24 -1.94 -17.97
C THR A 298 15.11 -3.30 -18.67
N GLY A 299 14.06 -4.05 -18.38
CA GLY A 299 13.78 -5.36 -18.96
C GLY A 299 12.48 -5.94 -18.41
N PRO A 300 12.02 -7.09 -18.92
CA PRO A 300 10.78 -7.68 -18.48
C PRO A 300 10.81 -8.08 -17.01
N HIS A 301 9.92 -7.49 -16.22
CA HIS A 301 9.69 -7.80 -14.80
C HIS A 301 8.31 -7.27 -14.38
N MET A 302 7.80 -7.79 -13.29
CA MET A 302 6.69 -7.20 -12.56
C MET A 302 7.25 -6.45 -11.35
N HIS A 303 6.90 -5.19 -11.19
CA HIS A 303 7.05 -4.49 -9.92
C HIS A 303 5.75 -4.62 -9.12
N TRP A 304 5.84 -5.04 -7.86
CA TRP A 304 4.72 -5.09 -6.92
C TRP A 304 5.04 -4.27 -5.70
N SER A 305 4.23 -3.24 -5.44
CA SER A 305 4.28 -2.47 -4.19
C SER A 305 3.01 -2.66 -3.38
N LEU A 306 3.14 -2.60 -2.07
CA LEU A 306 2.06 -2.66 -1.11
C LEU A 306 2.10 -1.38 -0.27
N LYS A 307 0.93 -0.73 -0.12
CA LYS A 307 0.81 0.53 0.61
C LYS A 307 -0.37 0.46 1.58
N TRP A 308 -0.14 0.79 2.85
CA TRP A 308 -1.16 0.91 3.87
C TRP A 308 -1.21 2.33 4.42
N MET A 309 -2.37 2.99 4.39
CA MET A 309 -2.57 4.38 4.89
C MET A 309 -1.48 5.36 4.41
N GLY A 310 -1.01 5.20 3.16
CA GLY A 310 0.06 6.02 2.59
C GLY A 310 1.49 5.53 2.89
N ILE A 311 1.67 4.58 3.79
CA ILE A 311 2.94 3.99 4.17
C ILE A 311 3.27 2.81 3.25
N LEU A 312 4.46 2.79 2.64
CA LEU A 312 4.94 1.64 1.87
C LEU A 312 5.45 0.56 2.81
N VAL A 313 4.99 -0.67 2.59
CA VAL A 313 5.41 -1.87 3.31
C VAL A 313 5.96 -2.92 2.34
N ASP A 314 6.75 -3.87 2.84
CA ASP A 314 7.41 -4.88 2.02
C ASP A 314 6.45 -6.01 1.63
N PRO A 315 6.08 -6.14 0.34
CA PRO A 315 5.18 -7.20 -0.10
C PRO A 315 5.74 -8.60 0.13
N ALA A 316 7.08 -8.76 0.12
CA ALA A 316 7.71 -10.05 0.30
C ALA A 316 7.52 -10.61 1.72
N LEU A 317 7.48 -9.74 2.76
CA LEU A 317 7.16 -10.17 4.13
C LEU A 317 5.74 -10.69 4.25
N VAL A 318 4.82 -10.10 3.49
CA VAL A 318 3.40 -10.47 3.53
C VAL A 318 3.11 -11.75 2.75
N ALA A 319 3.75 -11.92 1.59
CA ALA A 319 3.59 -13.11 0.74
C ALA A 319 4.41 -14.32 1.22
N GLY A 320 5.40 -14.09 2.10
CA GLY A 320 6.29 -15.15 2.59
C GLY A 320 7.25 -15.70 1.53
N GLU A 321 7.72 -16.91 1.72
CA GLU A 321 8.63 -17.53 0.77
C GLU A 321 7.99 -17.67 -0.63
N MET A 322 8.76 -17.29 -1.65
CA MET A 322 8.30 -17.48 -3.03
C MET A 322 8.28 -18.97 -3.39
N PRO A 323 7.13 -19.49 -3.88
CA PRO A 323 7.07 -20.86 -4.34
C PRO A 323 8.13 -21.13 -5.41
N GLN A 324 8.91 -22.19 -5.25
CA GLN A 324 9.82 -22.62 -6.32
C GLN A 324 8.99 -22.98 -7.54
N ALA A 325 9.37 -22.47 -8.71
CA ALA A 325 8.77 -22.92 -9.96
C ALA A 325 8.88 -24.46 -9.98
N ALA A 326 7.74 -25.15 -10.13
CA ALA A 326 7.75 -26.59 -10.32
C ALA A 326 8.77 -26.88 -11.42
N ALA A 327 9.76 -27.74 -11.13
CA ALA A 327 10.75 -28.15 -12.12
C ALA A 327 9.93 -28.65 -13.32
N ALA A 328 9.95 -27.86 -14.41
CA ALA A 328 9.37 -28.33 -15.66
C ALA A 328 10.01 -29.69 -15.91
N ASP A 329 9.19 -30.74 -15.95
CA ASP A 329 9.62 -32.08 -16.28
C ASP A 329 10.56 -31.97 -17.45
N ARG A 330 11.86 -32.24 -17.18
CA ARG A 330 12.80 -32.52 -18.23
C ARG A 330 12.36 -33.88 -18.79
N VAL A 331 11.32 -33.85 -19.63
CA VAL A 331 11.04 -34.96 -20.51
C VAL A 331 12.21 -35.01 -21.47
N GLY A 332 13.08 -35.96 -21.21
CA GLY A 332 14.23 -36.27 -22.04
C GLY A 332 13.81 -36.57 -23.46
N ASN A 333 14.61 -36.15 -24.35
CA ASN A 333 14.85 -36.81 -25.63
C ASN A 333 16.31 -37.24 -25.62
#